data_3cd898e4b5b908f53fff109479d5088d
#
_entry.id   3cd898e4b5b908f53fff109479d5088d
#
_cell.length_a   1.000
_cell.length_b   1.000
_cell.length_c   1.000
_cell.angle_alpha   90.00
_cell.angle_beta   90.00
_cell.angle_gamma   90.00
#
_symmetry.space_group_name_H-M   'P 1'
#
loop_
_entity.id
_entity.type
_entity.pdbx_description
1 polymer ?
#
loop_
_entity_poly.entity_id
_entity_poly.type
_entity_poly.pdbx_seq_one_letter_code
_entity_poly.pdbx_strand_id
1 'polypeptide(L)'
;MVLTQVSLFDSQIFFIDKYCFIYLTLSIPPLIVLIYLSVGELSAEILADFGINWTLTGHSERRVGFGYAGETSQVVGVKTKNAIDNGISVMACIGEQLADRQSGNTMKVCAEQLEGIKAAITVADWKKVVIAYEPVWAIGTGVTASPQQAQDTHAEIRQWLSKNISPAVAAETRIIYGGSASGANCDELYAMHDINGFLVGGASLKEEFVKIINCTK
;
A
#
# COMPACT_ATOMS: atom_id res chain seq x y z
N MET A 1 19.15 2.87 13.48
CA MET A 1 17.82 3.15 12.90
C MET A 1 17.91 2.74 11.43
N VAL A 2 17.31 1.64 11.08
CA VAL A 2 17.42 1.07 9.72
C VAL A 2 16.07 1.29 9.04
N LEU A 3 16.07 2.16 8.02
CA LEU A 3 14.91 2.46 7.21
C LEU A 3 14.61 1.29 6.26
N THR A 4 13.36 0.84 6.16
CA THR A 4 13.06 -0.37 5.38
C THR A 4 12.13 -0.20 4.21
N GLN A 5 11.31 0.82 4.20
CA GLN A 5 10.46 1.12 3.04
C GLN A 5 10.41 2.61 2.77
N VAL A 6 10.50 2.98 1.50
CA VAL A 6 10.38 4.36 1.04
C VAL A 6 9.40 4.38 -0.12
N SER A 7 8.49 5.31 -0.08
CA SER A 7 7.58 5.60 -1.16
C SER A 7 7.91 6.94 -1.81
N LEU A 8 7.84 6.99 -3.12
CA LEU A 8 8.17 8.17 -3.93
C LEU A 8 6.94 8.65 -4.68
N PHE A 9 6.60 9.91 -4.49
CA PHE A 9 5.56 10.61 -5.24
C PHE A 9 5.99 12.04 -5.53
N ASP A 10 5.77 12.52 -6.71
CA ASP A 10 5.85 13.94 -7.06
C ASP A 10 6.92 14.72 -6.26
N SER A 11 8.16 14.21 -6.25
CA SER A 11 9.32 14.77 -5.53
C SER A 11 9.28 14.68 -3.99
N GLN A 12 8.33 13.99 -3.38
CA GLN A 12 8.32 13.74 -1.92
C GLN A 12 8.81 12.34 -1.60
N ILE A 13 9.72 12.25 -0.64
CA ILE A 13 10.31 10.98 -0.17
C ILE A 13 9.72 10.67 1.20
N PHE A 14 9.12 9.49 1.33
CA PHE A 14 8.58 9.01 2.60
C PHE A 14 9.43 7.85 3.11
N PHE A 15 9.98 7.98 4.32
CA PHE A 15 10.80 6.98 4.97
C PHE A 15 9.95 6.17 5.96
N ILE A 16 10.01 4.86 5.85
CA ILE A 16 9.37 3.94 6.80
C ILE A 16 10.45 3.01 7.34
N ASP A 17 10.65 3.07 8.66
CA ASP A 17 11.70 2.29 9.35
C ASP A 17 11.35 0.80 9.44
N LYS A 18 12.35 -0.07 9.36
CA LYS A 18 12.25 -1.54 9.45
C LYS A 18 11.61 -2.06 10.73
N TYR A 19 11.74 -1.30 11.81
CA TYR A 19 11.17 -1.64 13.10
C TYR A 19 9.97 -0.76 13.49
N CYS A 20 9.69 0.27 12.71
CA CYS A 20 8.51 1.09 12.83
C CYS A 20 7.48 0.62 11.79
N PHE A 21 7.00 -0.60 11.95
CA PHE A 21 5.70 -0.93 11.39
C PHE A 21 4.71 -0.02 12.07
N ILE A 22 4.29 1.04 11.38
CA ILE A 22 3.26 1.94 11.87
C ILE A 22 1.95 1.18 11.81
N TYR A 23 1.67 0.49 12.88
CA TYR A 23 0.44 -0.26 13.05
C TYR A 23 -0.64 0.70 13.52
N LEU A 24 -1.56 1.00 12.64
CA LEU A 24 -2.77 1.71 13.03
C LEU A 24 -3.61 0.80 13.91
N THR A 25 -3.66 1.08 15.20
CA THR A 25 -4.68 0.50 16.06
C THR A 25 -6.03 1.12 15.76
N LEU A 26 -7.06 0.32 15.81
CA LEU A 26 -8.44 0.77 15.75
C LEU A 26 -8.74 1.65 16.96
N SER A 27 -9.20 2.89 16.76
CA SER A 27 -10.01 3.60 17.77
C SER A 27 -11.35 2.87 17.89
N ILE A 28 -11.39 1.80 18.68
CA ILE A 28 -12.63 1.15 19.10
C ILE A 28 -13.07 1.79 20.41
N PRO A 29 -14.38 1.93 20.70
CA PRO A 29 -14.87 2.49 21.96
C PRO A 29 -14.20 1.87 23.19
N PRO A 30 -14.00 2.59 24.29
CA PRO A 30 -13.06 2.26 25.37
C PRO A 30 -13.19 0.87 26.00
N LEU A 31 -14.34 0.23 25.88
CA LEU A 31 -14.59 -1.08 26.52
C LEU A 31 -14.01 -2.27 25.73
N ILE A 32 -13.70 -2.09 24.44
CA ILE A 32 -13.19 -3.15 23.56
C ILE A 32 -11.67 -2.97 23.32
N VAL A 33 -11.15 -1.78 23.53
CA VAL A 33 -9.71 -1.43 23.37
C VAL A 33 -8.79 -2.27 24.26
N LEU A 34 -9.26 -2.63 25.47
CA LEU A 34 -8.47 -3.42 26.42
C LEU A 34 -8.19 -4.87 25.96
N ILE A 35 -8.95 -5.39 25.00
CA ILE A 35 -8.84 -6.79 24.54
C ILE A 35 -7.97 -6.94 23.30
N TYR A 36 -7.74 -5.86 22.54
CA TYR A 36 -7.02 -5.88 21.25
C TYR A 36 -5.80 -4.96 21.16
N LEU A 37 -5.26 -4.50 22.28
CA LEU A 37 -3.98 -3.79 22.31
C LEU A 37 -2.86 -4.78 22.03
N SER A 38 -2.50 -4.92 20.76
CA SER A 38 -1.27 -5.59 20.37
C SER A 38 -0.09 -4.73 20.77
N VAL A 39 0.76 -5.21 21.65
CA VAL A 39 2.00 -4.52 22.02
C VAL A 39 2.82 -4.26 20.75
N GLY A 40 3.21 -3.00 20.54
CA GLY A 40 3.99 -2.59 19.36
C GLY A 40 3.17 -1.95 18.23
N GLU A 41 1.85 -1.81 18.36
CA GLU A 41 1.04 -1.01 17.42
C GLU A 41 0.92 0.44 17.88
N LEU A 42 0.95 1.38 16.91
CA LEU A 42 0.76 2.82 17.13
C LEU A 42 -0.62 3.24 16.63
N SER A 43 -1.31 4.06 17.41
CA SER A 43 -2.60 4.60 16.97
C SER A 43 -2.43 5.75 15.98
N ALA A 44 -3.49 6.05 15.21
CA ALA A 44 -3.47 7.18 14.29
C ALA A 44 -3.26 8.52 15.02
N GLU A 45 -3.82 8.65 16.21
CA GLU A 45 -3.64 9.83 17.08
C GLU A 45 -2.17 10.02 17.49
N ILE A 46 -1.48 8.93 17.86
CA ILE A 46 -0.04 8.97 18.19
C ILE A 46 0.76 9.39 16.97
N LEU A 47 0.45 8.84 15.79
CA LEU A 47 1.14 9.21 14.55
C LEU A 47 0.95 10.69 14.22
N ALA A 48 -0.28 11.20 14.35
CA ALA A 48 -0.59 12.60 14.11
C ALA A 48 0.15 13.52 15.10
N ASP A 49 0.22 13.16 16.38
CA ASP A 49 0.96 13.89 17.42
C ASP A 49 2.46 13.97 17.12
N PHE A 50 3.03 12.91 16.53
CA PHE A 50 4.41 12.92 16.03
C PHE A 50 4.62 13.67 14.71
N GLY A 51 3.57 14.28 14.15
CA GLY A 51 3.64 15.00 12.86
C GLY A 51 3.78 14.09 11.64
N ILE A 52 3.42 12.81 11.76
CA ILE A 52 3.46 11.85 10.64
C ILE A 52 2.22 12.03 9.78
N ASN A 53 2.42 12.32 8.50
CA ASN A 53 1.34 12.66 7.57
C ASN A 53 0.94 11.49 6.65
N TRP A 54 1.70 10.39 6.65
CA TRP A 54 1.46 9.22 5.81
C TRP A 54 1.67 7.92 6.57
N THR A 55 0.86 6.91 6.24
CA THR A 55 1.01 5.56 6.80
C THR A 55 0.66 4.49 5.76
N LEU A 56 1.12 3.25 5.98
CA LEU A 56 0.68 2.08 5.22
C LEU A 56 -0.46 1.36 5.95
N THR A 57 -1.41 0.82 5.16
CA THR A 57 -2.40 -0.14 5.65
C THR A 57 -2.45 -1.35 4.73
N GLY A 58 -2.71 -2.52 5.29
CA GLY A 58 -2.94 -3.73 4.50
C GLY A 58 -1.71 -4.30 3.78
N HIS A 59 -0.49 -3.95 4.20
CA HIS A 59 0.74 -4.56 3.66
C HIS A 59 0.66 -6.10 3.73
N SER A 60 1.26 -6.78 2.76
CA SER A 60 1.18 -8.25 2.63
C SER A 60 1.58 -8.98 3.90
N GLU A 61 2.61 -8.53 4.61
CA GLU A 61 3.05 -9.12 5.88
C GLU A 61 1.97 -8.99 6.97
N ARG A 62 1.18 -7.93 6.98
CA ARG A 62 0.07 -7.74 7.94
C ARG A 62 -1.12 -8.63 7.59
N ARG A 63 -1.38 -8.83 6.30
CA ARG A 63 -2.47 -9.71 5.84
C ARG A 63 -2.19 -11.18 6.15
N VAL A 64 -0.92 -11.62 6.08
CA VAL A 64 -0.51 -12.98 6.46
C VAL A 64 -0.45 -13.14 7.98
N GLY A 65 -0.10 -12.08 8.71
CA GLY A 65 0.10 -12.08 10.16
C GLY A 65 1.47 -12.65 10.57
N PHE A 66 2.02 -12.10 11.64
CA PHE A 66 3.32 -12.54 12.23
C PHE A 66 3.10 -13.62 13.29
N GLY A 67 2.49 -14.76 12.92
CA GLY A 67 2.11 -15.79 13.88
C GLY A 67 0.80 -15.50 14.63
N TYR A 68 0.07 -14.46 14.24
CA TYR A 68 -1.28 -14.11 14.68
C TYR A 68 -2.25 -14.19 13.49
N ALA A 69 -3.54 -14.03 13.74
CA ALA A 69 -4.51 -13.89 12.66
C ALA A 69 -4.17 -12.67 11.79
N GLY A 70 -4.07 -12.87 10.48
CA GLY A 70 -3.79 -11.80 9.52
C GLY A 70 -4.93 -10.78 9.45
N GLU A 71 -4.63 -9.60 8.93
CA GLU A 71 -5.63 -8.54 8.74
C GLU A 71 -6.56 -8.85 7.58
N THR A 72 -7.86 -8.86 7.85
CA THR A 72 -8.89 -8.98 6.81
C THR A 72 -9.03 -7.66 6.04
N SER A 73 -9.66 -7.71 4.86
CA SER A 73 -9.91 -6.50 4.07
C SER A 73 -10.78 -5.48 4.81
N GLN A 74 -11.70 -5.94 5.67
CA GLN A 74 -12.52 -5.09 6.53
C GLN A 74 -11.68 -4.37 7.58
N VAL A 75 -10.76 -5.07 8.24
CA VAL A 75 -9.82 -4.48 9.21
C VAL A 75 -8.95 -3.42 8.54
N VAL A 76 -8.43 -3.70 7.34
CA VAL A 76 -7.64 -2.74 6.56
C VAL A 76 -8.47 -1.50 6.22
N GLY A 77 -9.74 -1.67 5.81
CA GLY A 77 -10.65 -0.55 5.55
C GLY A 77 -10.86 0.33 6.77
N VAL A 78 -11.11 -0.27 7.94
CA VAL A 78 -11.28 0.50 9.20
C VAL A 78 -10.00 1.22 9.59
N LYS A 79 -8.83 0.58 9.47
CA LYS A 79 -7.53 1.24 9.72
C LYS A 79 -7.29 2.41 8.76
N THR A 80 -7.63 2.25 7.49
CA THR A 80 -7.56 3.32 6.48
C THR A 80 -8.46 4.50 6.89
N LYS A 81 -9.71 4.24 7.25
CA LYS A 81 -10.64 5.29 7.70
C LYS A 81 -10.11 6.02 8.94
N ASN A 82 -9.63 5.28 9.94
CA ASN A 82 -9.10 5.87 11.17
C ASN A 82 -7.89 6.80 10.89
N ALA A 83 -6.97 6.40 10.00
CA ALA A 83 -5.88 7.26 9.58
C ALA A 83 -6.37 8.56 8.95
N ILE A 84 -7.32 8.47 8.01
CA ILE A 84 -7.88 9.61 7.30
C ILE A 84 -8.58 10.59 8.26
N ASP A 85 -9.33 10.07 9.23
CA ASP A 85 -10.05 10.86 10.24
C ASP A 85 -9.08 11.65 11.15
N ASN A 86 -7.88 11.13 11.35
CA ASN A 86 -6.80 11.79 12.08
C ASN A 86 -5.88 12.64 11.19
N GLY A 87 -6.29 12.93 9.96
CA GLY A 87 -5.55 13.82 9.06
C GLY A 87 -4.44 13.16 8.26
N ILE A 88 -4.19 11.85 8.46
CA ILE A 88 -3.10 11.09 7.85
C ILE A 88 -3.53 10.54 6.49
N SER A 89 -2.69 10.69 5.48
CA SER A 89 -2.87 10.07 4.17
C SER A 89 -2.40 8.61 4.19
N VAL A 90 -2.96 7.78 3.33
CA VAL A 90 -2.76 6.32 3.40
C VAL A 90 -2.23 5.76 2.09
N MET A 91 -1.19 4.95 2.16
CA MET A 91 -0.81 4.00 1.13
C MET A 91 -1.48 2.66 1.45
N ALA A 92 -2.57 2.36 0.76
CA ALA A 92 -3.34 1.13 0.98
C ALA A 92 -2.79 0.02 0.08
N CYS A 93 -2.19 -0.99 0.70
CA CYS A 93 -1.57 -2.11 0.00
C CYS A 93 -2.61 -3.17 -0.37
N ILE A 94 -2.56 -3.59 -1.62
CA ILE A 94 -3.36 -4.70 -2.18
C ILE A 94 -2.49 -5.58 -3.05
N GLY A 95 -2.84 -6.85 -3.18
CA GLY A 95 -2.11 -7.76 -4.05
C GLY A 95 -2.43 -9.22 -3.77
N GLU A 96 -2.14 -10.05 -4.74
CA GLU A 96 -2.45 -11.48 -4.75
C GLU A 96 -1.23 -12.35 -4.46
N GLN A 97 -1.49 -13.57 -4.01
CA GLN A 97 -0.52 -14.63 -3.86
C GLN A 97 -0.24 -15.34 -5.20
N LEU A 98 0.85 -16.11 -5.26
CA LEU A 98 1.24 -16.84 -6.47
C LEU A 98 0.13 -17.78 -6.98
N ALA A 99 -0.54 -18.47 -6.08
CA ALA A 99 -1.63 -19.39 -6.45
C ALA A 99 -2.80 -18.67 -7.13
N ASP A 100 -3.14 -17.47 -6.65
CA ASP A 100 -4.19 -16.63 -7.24
C ASP A 100 -3.78 -16.13 -8.62
N ARG A 101 -2.51 -15.73 -8.78
CA ARG A 101 -1.96 -15.31 -10.08
C ARG A 101 -2.03 -16.43 -11.09
N GLN A 102 -1.58 -17.64 -10.72
CA GLN A 102 -1.56 -18.81 -11.59
C GLN A 102 -2.96 -19.28 -11.99
N SER A 103 -3.95 -19.09 -11.12
CA SER A 103 -5.35 -19.45 -11.40
C SER A 103 -6.16 -18.33 -12.07
N GLY A 104 -5.53 -17.19 -12.42
CA GLY A 104 -6.20 -16.06 -13.06
C GLY A 104 -7.12 -15.27 -12.12
N ASN A 105 -6.95 -15.39 -10.80
CA ASN A 105 -7.77 -14.72 -9.78
C ASN A 105 -7.21 -13.38 -9.29
N THR A 106 -6.14 -12.84 -9.91
CA THR A 106 -5.48 -11.58 -9.51
C THR A 106 -6.49 -10.47 -9.20
N MET A 107 -7.32 -10.12 -10.18
CA MET A 107 -8.28 -9.03 -9.99
C MET A 107 -9.44 -9.37 -9.06
N LYS A 108 -9.79 -10.65 -8.91
CA LYS A 108 -10.78 -11.05 -7.91
C LYS A 108 -10.27 -10.75 -6.49
N VAL A 109 -9.03 -11.09 -6.19
CA VAL A 109 -8.39 -10.82 -4.89
C VAL A 109 -8.22 -9.31 -4.68
N CYS A 110 -7.66 -8.60 -5.66
CA CYS A 110 -7.49 -7.15 -5.56
C CYS A 110 -8.84 -6.41 -5.38
N ALA A 111 -9.88 -6.83 -6.09
CA ALA A 111 -11.23 -6.24 -5.97
C ALA A 111 -11.84 -6.48 -4.58
N GLU A 112 -11.68 -7.67 -4.00
CA GLU A 112 -12.13 -7.95 -2.63
C GLU A 112 -11.42 -7.06 -1.60
N GLN A 113 -10.12 -6.84 -1.78
CA GLN A 113 -9.32 -5.98 -0.92
C GLN A 113 -9.71 -4.50 -1.08
N LEU A 114 -9.95 -4.03 -2.30
CA LEU A 114 -10.43 -2.68 -2.60
C LEU A 114 -11.85 -2.45 -2.06
N GLU A 115 -12.72 -3.46 -2.11
CA GLU A 115 -14.08 -3.37 -1.57
C GLU A 115 -14.07 -3.15 -0.06
N GLY A 116 -13.13 -3.79 0.68
CA GLY A 116 -12.95 -3.54 2.11
C GLY A 116 -12.60 -2.08 2.43
N ILE A 117 -11.76 -1.45 1.59
CA ILE A 117 -11.41 -0.03 1.72
C ILE A 117 -12.62 0.84 1.37
N LYS A 118 -13.25 0.60 0.21
CA LYS A 118 -14.42 1.33 -0.29
C LYS A 118 -15.57 1.34 0.71
N ALA A 119 -15.82 0.21 1.38
CA ALA A 119 -16.89 0.09 2.36
C ALA A 119 -16.67 0.96 3.62
N ALA A 120 -15.42 1.33 3.91
CA ALA A 120 -15.06 2.06 5.12
C ALA A 120 -14.94 3.57 4.91
N ILE A 121 -14.61 4.04 3.70
CA ILE A 121 -14.29 5.45 3.40
C ILE A 121 -15.30 6.06 2.44
N THR A 122 -15.41 7.39 2.45
CA THR A 122 -16.26 8.15 1.51
C THR A 122 -15.53 8.40 0.19
N VAL A 123 -16.28 8.80 -0.86
CA VAL A 123 -15.68 9.20 -2.15
C VAL A 123 -14.69 10.36 -1.97
N ALA A 124 -14.97 11.30 -1.06
CA ALA A 124 -14.11 12.45 -0.79
C ALA A 124 -12.78 12.06 -0.11
N ASP A 125 -12.75 10.94 0.59
CA ASP A 125 -11.56 10.45 1.31
C ASP A 125 -10.51 9.88 0.35
N TRP A 126 -10.90 9.46 -0.86
CA TRP A 126 -9.99 8.87 -1.85
C TRP A 126 -8.83 9.80 -2.24
N LYS A 127 -9.00 11.12 -2.13
CA LYS A 127 -7.90 12.09 -2.33
C LYS A 127 -6.73 11.93 -1.36
N LYS A 128 -6.95 11.25 -0.22
CA LYS A 128 -5.94 10.91 0.78
C LYS A 128 -5.41 9.48 0.64
N VAL A 129 -5.88 8.74 -0.37
CA VAL A 129 -5.50 7.34 -0.58
C VAL A 129 -4.62 7.19 -1.81
N VAL A 130 -3.54 6.45 -1.67
CA VAL A 130 -2.72 5.92 -2.74
C VAL A 130 -2.85 4.40 -2.68
N ILE A 131 -3.04 3.76 -3.82
CA ILE A 131 -3.04 2.29 -3.89
C ILE A 131 -1.63 1.81 -4.17
N ALA A 132 -1.11 0.90 -3.32
CA ALA A 132 0.14 0.20 -3.57
C ALA A 132 -0.19 -1.25 -4.00
N TYR A 133 0.04 -1.54 -5.28
CA TYR A 133 -0.13 -2.90 -5.77
C TYR A 133 1.12 -3.73 -5.49
N GLU A 134 0.97 -4.73 -4.64
CA GLU A 134 2.02 -5.66 -4.21
C GLU A 134 1.76 -7.05 -4.84
N PRO A 135 2.38 -7.41 -5.97
CA PRO A 135 2.40 -8.82 -6.40
C PRO A 135 3.22 -9.62 -5.37
N VAL A 136 2.53 -10.21 -4.36
CA VAL A 136 3.18 -10.82 -3.18
C VAL A 136 4.18 -11.90 -3.58
N TRP A 137 3.90 -12.60 -4.67
CA TRP A 137 4.79 -13.61 -5.26
C TRP A 137 6.11 -13.04 -5.83
N ALA A 138 6.17 -11.73 -6.05
CA ALA A 138 7.36 -11.03 -6.56
C ALA A 138 8.09 -10.21 -5.47
N ILE A 139 7.72 -10.36 -4.18
CA ILE A 139 8.35 -9.63 -3.07
C ILE A 139 9.42 -10.52 -2.43
N GLY A 140 10.70 -10.13 -2.54
CA GLY A 140 11.81 -10.83 -1.88
C GLY A 140 12.10 -12.25 -2.37
N THR A 141 11.46 -12.69 -3.45
CA THR A 141 11.60 -14.05 -4.01
C THR A 141 12.67 -14.19 -5.08
N GLY A 142 13.22 -13.06 -5.56
CA GLY A 142 14.08 -13.01 -6.74
C GLY A 142 13.32 -13.08 -8.07
N VAL A 143 12.00 -13.30 -8.04
CA VAL A 143 11.12 -13.21 -9.22
C VAL A 143 10.58 -11.79 -9.30
N THR A 144 10.57 -11.21 -10.50
CA THR A 144 9.99 -9.88 -10.75
C THR A 144 8.83 -10.00 -11.72
N ALA A 145 7.77 -9.23 -11.50
CA ALA A 145 6.76 -9.05 -12.51
C ALA A 145 7.38 -8.30 -13.70
N SER A 146 7.04 -8.70 -14.94
CA SER A 146 7.43 -7.90 -16.09
C SER A 146 6.72 -6.54 -16.06
N PRO A 147 7.28 -5.49 -16.68
CA PRO A 147 6.62 -4.19 -16.78
C PRO A 147 5.19 -4.29 -17.33
N GLN A 148 4.98 -5.14 -18.35
CA GLN A 148 3.66 -5.34 -18.92
C GLN A 148 2.69 -6.03 -17.94
N GLN A 149 3.14 -7.03 -17.18
CA GLN A 149 2.30 -7.68 -16.17
C GLN A 149 1.88 -6.70 -15.05
N ALA A 150 2.80 -5.83 -14.63
CA ALA A 150 2.51 -4.78 -13.67
C ALA A 150 1.50 -3.77 -14.25
N GLN A 151 1.73 -3.30 -15.49
CA GLN A 151 0.85 -2.38 -16.21
C GLN A 151 -0.57 -2.93 -16.33
N ASP A 152 -0.72 -4.18 -16.77
CA ASP A 152 -2.03 -4.80 -16.97
C ASP A 152 -2.84 -4.81 -15.67
N THR A 153 -2.21 -5.19 -14.56
CA THR A 153 -2.89 -5.20 -13.25
C THR A 153 -3.20 -3.78 -12.76
N HIS A 154 -2.29 -2.82 -12.95
CA HIS A 154 -2.53 -1.41 -12.59
C HIS A 154 -3.71 -0.83 -13.40
N ALA A 155 -3.78 -1.11 -14.69
CA ALA A 155 -4.89 -0.70 -15.55
C ALA A 155 -6.23 -1.30 -15.09
N GLU A 156 -6.25 -2.59 -14.73
CA GLU A 156 -7.44 -3.27 -14.21
C GLU A 156 -7.88 -2.68 -12.85
N ILE A 157 -6.95 -2.35 -11.95
CA ILE A 157 -7.23 -1.65 -10.70
C ILE A 157 -7.85 -0.28 -10.98
N ARG A 158 -7.30 0.49 -11.92
CA ARG A 158 -7.84 1.80 -12.32
C ARG A 158 -9.23 1.69 -12.92
N GLN A 159 -9.48 0.68 -13.76
CA GLN A 159 -10.82 0.40 -14.28
C GLN A 159 -11.80 0.03 -13.15
N TRP A 160 -11.36 -0.75 -12.16
CA TRP A 160 -12.18 -1.08 -11.00
C TRP A 160 -12.58 0.20 -10.23
N LEU A 161 -11.62 1.11 -9.96
CA LEU A 161 -11.89 2.40 -9.31
C LEU A 161 -12.91 3.22 -10.10
N SER A 162 -12.75 3.30 -11.42
CA SER A 162 -13.67 4.02 -12.30
C SER A 162 -15.09 3.49 -12.23
N LYS A 163 -15.24 2.17 -12.24
CA LYS A 163 -16.53 1.50 -12.25
C LYS A 163 -17.23 1.51 -10.89
N ASN A 164 -16.47 1.35 -9.81
CA ASN A 164 -17.02 1.08 -8.48
C ASN A 164 -17.02 2.30 -7.56
N ILE A 165 -16.23 3.34 -7.87
CA ILE A 165 -16.17 4.59 -7.11
C ILE A 165 -16.64 5.74 -8.00
N SER A 166 -15.77 6.23 -8.89
CA SER A 166 -16.10 7.21 -9.94
C SER A 166 -14.94 7.36 -10.93
N PRO A 167 -15.21 7.83 -12.17
CA PRO A 167 -14.15 8.15 -13.13
C PRO A 167 -13.18 9.22 -12.63
N ALA A 168 -13.64 10.21 -11.86
CA ALA A 168 -12.79 11.24 -11.27
C ALA A 168 -11.79 10.64 -10.25
N VAL A 169 -12.26 9.80 -9.33
CA VAL A 169 -11.39 9.10 -8.39
C VAL A 169 -10.36 8.24 -9.12
N ALA A 170 -10.77 7.50 -10.16
CA ALA A 170 -9.85 6.68 -10.94
C ALA A 170 -8.76 7.49 -11.64
N ALA A 171 -9.07 8.68 -12.12
CA ALA A 171 -8.12 9.58 -12.77
C ALA A 171 -7.12 10.21 -11.78
N GLU A 172 -7.57 10.53 -10.56
CA GLU A 172 -6.77 11.23 -9.55
C GLU A 172 -5.99 10.29 -8.64
N THR A 173 -6.49 9.06 -8.41
CA THR A 173 -5.83 8.11 -7.51
C THR A 173 -4.53 7.61 -8.11
N ARG A 174 -3.44 7.82 -7.39
CA ARG A 174 -2.14 7.25 -7.74
C ARG A 174 -2.11 5.77 -7.41
N ILE A 175 -1.59 4.97 -8.35
CA ILE A 175 -1.38 3.54 -8.17
C ILE A 175 0.11 3.28 -8.32
N ILE A 176 0.75 2.82 -7.25
CA ILE A 176 2.19 2.58 -7.20
C ILE A 176 2.50 1.09 -7.19
N TYR A 177 3.63 0.74 -7.77
CA TYR A 177 4.10 -0.63 -7.81
C TYR A 177 4.90 -0.98 -6.55
N GLY A 178 4.46 -1.99 -5.81
CA GLY A 178 5.05 -2.48 -4.56
C GLY A 178 5.77 -3.82 -4.68
N GLY A 179 6.04 -4.30 -5.88
CA GLY A 179 6.89 -5.48 -6.10
C GLY A 179 8.38 -5.14 -6.02
N SER A 180 9.23 -6.05 -6.50
CA SER A 180 10.69 -5.86 -6.50
C SER A 180 11.11 -4.77 -7.49
N ALA A 181 11.05 -3.52 -7.05
CA ALA A 181 11.62 -2.38 -7.77
C ALA A 181 13.11 -2.23 -7.43
N SER A 182 13.93 -1.96 -8.45
CA SER A 182 15.38 -1.81 -8.35
C SER A 182 15.88 -0.73 -9.32
N GLY A 183 17.12 -0.29 -9.17
CA GLY A 183 17.76 0.61 -10.14
C GLY A 183 17.87 0.01 -11.55
N ALA A 184 17.74 -1.30 -11.70
CA ALA A 184 17.82 -1.95 -13.01
C ALA A 184 16.47 -1.92 -13.79
N ASN A 185 15.33 -1.94 -13.10
CA ASN A 185 14.01 -2.06 -13.73
C ASN A 185 13.09 -0.84 -13.55
N CYS A 186 13.48 0.13 -12.72
CA CYS A 186 12.61 1.27 -12.39
C CYS A 186 12.24 2.11 -13.62
N ASP A 187 13.16 2.33 -14.55
CA ASP A 187 12.89 3.14 -15.75
C ASP A 187 11.81 2.50 -16.64
N GLU A 188 11.89 1.16 -16.85
CA GLU A 188 10.91 0.42 -17.66
C GLU A 188 9.55 0.35 -16.99
N LEU A 189 9.52 0.17 -15.67
CA LEU A 189 8.28 0.15 -14.89
C LEU A 189 7.62 1.53 -14.86
N TYR A 190 8.39 2.62 -14.65
CA TYR A 190 7.85 3.97 -14.59
C TYR A 190 7.39 4.50 -15.96
N ALA A 191 7.93 3.96 -17.05
CA ALA A 191 7.45 4.27 -18.40
C ALA A 191 6.03 3.72 -18.68
N MET A 192 5.48 2.86 -17.81
CA MET A 192 4.14 2.33 -17.96
C MET A 192 3.07 3.35 -17.55
N HIS A 193 1.99 3.42 -18.32
CA HIS A 193 0.98 4.48 -18.22
C HIS A 193 0.30 4.55 -16.84
N ASP A 194 0.02 3.41 -16.21
CA ASP A 194 -0.75 3.36 -14.98
C ASP A 194 0.11 3.17 -13.71
N ILE A 195 1.43 3.16 -13.84
CA ILE A 195 2.37 3.08 -12.71
C ILE A 195 2.82 4.49 -12.33
N ASN A 196 2.32 5.00 -11.21
CA ASN A 196 2.57 6.38 -10.76
C ASN A 196 3.73 6.50 -9.75
N GLY A 197 4.49 5.45 -9.52
CA GLY A 197 5.60 5.44 -8.57
C GLY A 197 5.84 4.06 -7.96
N PHE A 198 6.60 4.02 -6.86
CA PHE A 198 7.05 2.78 -6.25
C PHE A 198 6.86 2.78 -4.74
N LEU A 199 6.55 1.61 -4.18
CA LEU A 199 6.74 1.27 -2.78
C LEU A 199 7.99 0.40 -2.70
N VAL A 200 9.08 0.94 -2.12
CA VAL A 200 10.41 0.31 -2.18
C VAL A 200 10.80 -0.28 -0.83
N GLY A 201 11.07 -1.59 -0.82
CA GLY A 201 11.58 -2.32 0.35
C GLY A 201 13.12 -2.27 0.44
N GLY A 202 13.77 -3.44 0.39
CA GLY A 202 15.22 -3.59 0.63
C GLY A 202 16.15 -2.74 -0.25
N ALA A 203 15.73 -2.37 -1.46
CA ALA A 203 16.51 -1.47 -2.33
C ALA A 203 16.62 -0.06 -1.76
N SER A 204 15.73 0.37 -0.86
CA SER A 204 15.81 1.68 -0.19
C SER A 204 17.04 1.85 0.72
N LEU A 205 17.69 0.76 1.07
CA LEU A 205 18.91 0.74 1.89
C LEU A 205 20.22 0.69 1.08
N LYS A 206 20.10 0.75 -0.25
CA LYS A 206 21.23 0.62 -1.18
C LYS A 206 21.41 1.90 -1.99
N GLU A 207 22.60 2.10 -2.54
CA GLU A 207 22.92 3.25 -3.40
C GLU A 207 22.01 3.32 -4.64
N GLU A 208 21.56 2.19 -5.17
CA GLU A 208 20.63 2.13 -6.30
C GLU A 208 19.32 2.87 -6.05
N PHE A 209 18.96 3.14 -4.78
CA PHE A 209 17.76 3.89 -4.42
C PHE A 209 17.75 5.30 -5.02
N VAL A 210 18.93 5.96 -5.13
CA VAL A 210 19.06 7.26 -5.77
C VAL A 210 18.60 7.20 -7.24
N LYS A 211 18.88 6.10 -7.94
CA LYS A 211 18.40 5.91 -9.31
C LYS A 211 16.88 5.75 -9.34
N ILE A 212 16.30 4.96 -8.41
CA ILE A 212 14.83 4.79 -8.33
C ILE A 212 14.14 6.13 -8.06
N ILE A 213 14.71 6.98 -7.19
CA ILE A 213 14.20 8.34 -6.95
C ILE A 213 14.24 9.17 -8.24
N ASN A 214 15.33 9.10 -9.00
CA ASN A 214 15.52 9.96 -10.16
C ASN A 214 14.69 9.52 -11.38
N CYS A 215 14.29 8.27 -11.50
CA CYS A 215 13.45 7.82 -12.62
C CYS A 215 12.00 8.35 -12.53
N THR A 216 11.56 8.85 -11.36
CA THR A 216 10.21 9.40 -11.16
C THR A 216 10.15 10.93 -11.26
N LYS A 217 11.21 11.59 -11.72
CA LYS A 217 11.30 13.05 -11.85
C LYS A 217 10.98 13.55 -13.23
#